data_6213db5b561d68f1159238663c29fd47
#
_entry.id   6213db5b561d68f1159238663c29fd47
#
_cell.length_a   1.000
_cell.length_b   1.000
_cell.length_c   1.000
_cell.angle_alpha   90.00
_cell.angle_beta   90.00
_cell.angle_gamma   90.00
#
_symmetry.space_group_name_H-M   'P 1'
#
loop_
_entity.id
_entity.type
_entity.pdbx_description
1 polymer ?
#
loop_
_entity_poly.entity_id
_entity_poly.type
_entity_poly.pdbx_seq_one_letter_code
_entity_poly.pdbx_strand_id
1 'polypeptide(L)'
;MTTGSVMDDKEGMQTKKNTVIVEENVKKVEELIKQSPSTSIRMASKQLDISKSSVQRIIKKELSLFPYKIQTNQPIYQLSGERRLEFANQMLTMAENNDIDFGKILFSDEAHFQMEGYVNKQNCRIWGSENPHYSIIKPLHPKRLTVWCGISSEMIIGPVIFSENIKSTVYLNILQEQVVPYLYGLGKISDFYFMQDGARPHRTCEVFDYLSEHFDGRIIGLDSEKFTGKGICWPPFSPDLNPCDYFL
;
A
#
# COMPACT_ATOMS: atom_id res chain seq x y z
N MET A 1 77.53 0.06 18.56
CA MET A 1 76.16 -0.44 18.77
C MET A 1 75.41 -0.16 17.47
N THR A 2 75.31 -1.18 16.62
CA THR A 2 74.69 -1.08 15.31
C THR A 2 73.25 -1.60 15.42
N THR A 3 72.29 -0.73 15.16
CA THR A 3 70.87 -1.07 15.07
C THR A 3 70.61 -1.67 13.71
N GLY A 4 70.25 -2.97 13.71
CA GLY A 4 69.82 -3.67 12.48
C GLY A 4 68.41 -3.26 12.07
N SER A 5 68.31 -2.77 10.84
CA SER A 5 67.05 -2.55 10.15
C SER A 5 66.52 -3.89 9.61
N VAL A 6 65.38 -4.33 10.06
CA VAL A 6 64.64 -5.45 9.45
C VAL A 6 63.93 -4.92 8.23
N MET A 7 64.41 -5.30 7.05
CA MET A 7 63.65 -5.10 5.81
C MET A 7 62.50 -6.11 5.76
N ASP A 8 61.25 -5.60 5.77
CA ASP A 8 60.05 -6.39 5.54
C ASP A 8 59.93 -6.67 4.03
N ASP A 9 60.32 -7.86 3.62
CA ASP A 9 60.09 -8.38 2.27
C ASP A 9 58.60 -8.69 2.08
N LYS A 10 57.84 -7.69 1.66
CA LYS A 10 56.47 -7.88 1.13
C LYS A 10 56.49 -8.08 -0.39
N GLU A 11 57.32 -8.99 -0.87
CA GLU A 11 57.19 -9.51 -2.22
C GLU A 11 56.31 -10.77 -2.22
N GLY A 12 55.18 -10.71 -2.96
CA GLY A 12 54.51 -11.92 -3.43
C GLY A 12 53.17 -12.27 -2.79
N MET A 13 52.35 -11.31 -2.40
CA MET A 13 50.94 -11.64 -2.28
C MET A 13 50.27 -11.62 -3.65
N GLN A 14 50.49 -12.69 -4.42
CA GLN A 14 49.68 -12.96 -5.62
C GLN A 14 48.22 -13.00 -5.22
N THR A 15 47.47 -11.95 -5.56
CA THR A 15 46.02 -11.95 -5.53
C THR A 15 45.57 -13.19 -6.28
N LYS A 16 44.99 -14.18 -5.56
CA LYS A 16 44.36 -15.35 -6.19
C LYS A 16 43.40 -14.82 -7.25
N LYS A 17 43.79 -14.92 -8.53
CA LYS A 17 42.89 -14.63 -9.66
C LYS A 17 41.62 -15.41 -9.39
N ASN A 18 40.48 -14.71 -9.39
CA ASN A 18 39.15 -15.31 -9.19
C ASN A 18 38.85 -16.26 -10.37
N THR A 19 39.37 -17.48 -10.28
CA THR A 19 39.25 -18.55 -11.30
C THR A 19 37.80 -18.99 -11.53
N VAL A 20 36.85 -18.49 -10.77
CA VAL A 20 35.42 -18.86 -10.86
C VAL A 20 34.61 -17.85 -11.70
N ILE A 21 35.07 -16.60 -11.88
CA ILE A 21 34.43 -15.63 -12.76
C ILE A 21 35.07 -15.73 -14.15
N VAL A 22 34.77 -16.84 -14.82
CA VAL A 22 35.14 -17.07 -16.21
C VAL A 22 33.91 -16.67 -17.05
N GLU A 23 34.15 -16.16 -18.25
CA GLU A 23 33.11 -15.74 -19.19
C GLU A 23 32.02 -16.81 -19.42
N GLU A 24 32.44 -18.08 -19.44
CA GLU A 24 31.53 -19.23 -19.54
C GLU A 24 30.52 -19.30 -18.35
N ASN A 25 30.99 -19.06 -17.13
CA ASN A 25 30.14 -19.08 -15.95
C ASN A 25 29.20 -17.87 -15.92
N VAL A 26 29.63 -16.71 -16.41
CA VAL A 26 28.80 -15.53 -16.57
C VAL A 26 27.66 -15.82 -17.54
N LYS A 27 27.95 -16.39 -18.70
CA LYS A 27 26.94 -16.80 -19.69
C LYS A 27 25.96 -17.83 -19.15
N LYS A 28 26.42 -18.86 -18.43
CA LYS A 28 25.54 -19.86 -17.81
C LYS A 28 24.55 -19.22 -16.78
N VAL A 29 25.06 -18.31 -15.96
CA VAL A 29 24.23 -17.60 -14.99
C VAL A 29 23.22 -16.67 -15.69
N GLU A 30 23.65 -15.97 -16.72
CA GLU A 30 22.80 -15.09 -17.53
C GLU A 30 21.67 -15.85 -18.20
N GLU A 31 21.96 -16.96 -18.86
CA GLU A 31 20.96 -17.83 -19.51
C GLU A 31 19.96 -18.39 -18.50
N LEU A 32 20.44 -18.86 -17.34
CA LEU A 32 19.55 -19.35 -16.29
C LEU A 32 18.58 -18.27 -15.78
N ILE A 33 19.08 -17.06 -15.53
CA ILE A 33 18.23 -15.96 -15.07
C ILE A 33 17.27 -15.48 -16.17
N LYS A 34 17.69 -15.46 -17.44
CA LYS A 34 16.79 -15.15 -18.56
C LYS A 34 15.67 -16.16 -18.71
N GLN A 35 15.96 -17.46 -18.55
CA GLN A 35 14.95 -18.51 -18.61
C GLN A 35 14.03 -18.52 -17.39
N SER A 36 14.55 -18.22 -16.21
CA SER A 36 13.82 -18.25 -14.95
C SER A 36 14.24 -17.10 -14.02
N PRO A 37 13.68 -15.89 -14.21
CA PRO A 37 14.08 -14.69 -13.46
C PRO A 37 13.85 -14.79 -11.95
N SER A 38 12.95 -15.68 -11.50
CA SER A 38 12.64 -15.92 -10.08
C SER A 38 13.61 -16.87 -9.38
N THR A 39 14.63 -17.40 -10.09
CA THR A 39 15.60 -18.35 -9.53
C THR A 39 16.39 -17.72 -8.39
N SER A 40 16.34 -18.35 -7.21
CA SER A 40 17.14 -17.88 -6.07
C SER A 40 18.63 -18.16 -6.27
N ILE A 41 19.50 -17.31 -5.67
CA ILE A 41 20.95 -17.51 -5.70
C ILE A 41 21.36 -18.92 -5.21
N ARG A 42 20.63 -19.49 -4.23
CA ARG A 42 20.86 -20.87 -3.76
C ARG A 42 20.58 -21.91 -4.83
N MET A 43 19.48 -21.73 -5.53
CA MET A 43 19.07 -22.65 -6.59
C MET A 43 20.05 -22.56 -7.78
N ALA A 44 20.38 -21.35 -8.22
CA ALA A 44 21.36 -21.13 -9.26
C ALA A 44 22.73 -21.73 -8.93
N SER A 45 23.20 -21.54 -7.68
CA SER A 45 24.43 -22.14 -7.16
C SER A 45 24.41 -23.67 -7.26
N LYS A 46 23.27 -24.31 -6.90
CA LYS A 46 23.13 -25.76 -6.95
C LYS A 46 23.04 -26.30 -8.37
N GLN A 47 22.32 -25.61 -9.26
CA GLN A 47 22.12 -26.04 -10.65
C GLN A 47 23.38 -25.91 -11.50
N LEU A 48 24.17 -24.88 -11.24
CA LEU A 48 25.35 -24.57 -12.04
C LEU A 48 26.66 -25.08 -11.39
N ASP A 49 26.57 -25.64 -10.20
CA ASP A 49 27.72 -26.06 -9.37
C ASP A 49 28.75 -24.92 -9.15
N ILE A 50 28.22 -23.70 -8.95
CA ILE A 50 29.03 -22.51 -8.69
C ILE A 50 28.71 -22.02 -7.26
N SER A 51 29.76 -21.57 -6.53
CA SER A 51 29.55 -21.07 -5.15
C SER A 51 28.52 -19.92 -5.10
N LYS A 52 27.73 -19.87 -4.02
CA LYS A 52 26.70 -18.78 -3.82
C LYS A 52 27.31 -17.39 -3.93
N SER A 53 28.49 -17.18 -3.35
CA SER A 53 29.21 -15.91 -3.39
C SER A 53 29.62 -15.52 -4.83
N SER A 54 30.04 -16.50 -5.64
CA SER A 54 30.37 -16.28 -7.04
C SER A 54 29.14 -15.98 -7.89
N VAL A 55 28.04 -16.73 -7.72
CA VAL A 55 26.76 -16.45 -8.40
C VAL A 55 26.26 -15.06 -8.04
N GLN A 56 26.26 -14.68 -6.76
CA GLN A 56 25.86 -13.35 -6.32
C GLN A 56 26.72 -12.24 -6.93
N ARG A 57 28.04 -12.47 -7.04
CA ARG A 57 28.98 -11.52 -7.61
C ARG A 57 28.76 -11.36 -9.11
N ILE A 58 28.56 -12.47 -9.83
CA ILE A 58 28.21 -12.46 -11.26
C ILE A 58 26.93 -11.67 -11.48
N ILE A 59 25.85 -12.01 -10.78
CA ILE A 59 24.55 -11.33 -10.94
C ILE A 59 24.66 -9.83 -10.69
N LYS A 60 25.32 -9.42 -9.59
CA LYS A 60 25.36 -8.01 -9.19
C LYS A 60 26.43 -7.18 -9.90
N LYS A 61 27.60 -7.76 -10.17
CA LYS A 61 28.74 -6.99 -10.69
C LYS A 61 28.93 -7.14 -12.19
N GLU A 62 28.82 -8.38 -12.69
CA GLU A 62 29.07 -8.65 -14.14
C GLU A 62 27.77 -8.38 -14.95
N LEU A 63 26.64 -8.89 -14.47
CA LEU A 63 25.35 -8.72 -15.15
C LEU A 63 24.59 -7.46 -14.72
N SER A 64 25.03 -6.77 -13.68
CA SER A 64 24.39 -5.55 -13.14
C SER A 64 22.89 -5.71 -12.87
N LEU A 65 22.45 -6.92 -12.48
CA LEU A 65 21.04 -7.20 -12.21
C LEU A 65 20.67 -6.84 -10.77
N PHE A 66 19.48 -6.25 -10.60
CA PHE A 66 18.93 -5.86 -9.31
C PHE A 66 17.77 -6.77 -8.89
N PRO A 67 17.69 -7.21 -7.61
CA PRO A 67 16.60 -8.04 -7.13
C PRO A 67 15.37 -7.20 -6.84
N TYR A 68 14.48 -7.08 -7.80
CA TYR A 68 13.19 -6.40 -7.60
C TYR A 68 12.25 -7.23 -6.72
N LYS A 69 11.53 -6.55 -5.82
CA LYS A 69 10.48 -7.18 -5.03
C LYS A 69 9.24 -7.37 -5.90
N ILE A 70 8.60 -8.54 -5.76
CA ILE A 70 7.27 -8.75 -6.35
C ILE A 70 6.29 -7.86 -5.59
N GLN A 71 5.59 -7.01 -6.31
CA GLN A 71 4.48 -6.22 -5.79
C GLN A 71 3.20 -7.00 -6.01
N THR A 72 2.37 -7.08 -4.97
CA THR A 72 1.03 -7.64 -5.07
C THR A 72 0.06 -6.50 -5.33
N ASN A 73 -0.57 -6.50 -6.49
CA ASN A 73 -1.58 -5.53 -6.85
C ASN A 73 -2.96 -6.19 -6.84
N GLN A 74 -3.99 -5.45 -6.51
CA GLN A 74 -5.36 -5.91 -6.73
C GLN A 74 -5.64 -5.97 -8.24
N PRO A 75 -6.32 -7.01 -8.72
CA PRO A 75 -6.69 -7.06 -10.13
C PRO A 75 -7.72 -5.96 -10.42
N ILE A 76 -7.38 -5.08 -11.36
CA ILE A 76 -8.33 -4.09 -11.88
C ILE A 76 -9.00 -4.72 -13.10
N TYR A 77 -10.32 -4.99 -13.00
CA TYR A 77 -11.10 -5.45 -14.14
C TYR A 77 -11.24 -4.31 -15.17
N GLN A 78 -11.37 -4.66 -16.45
CA GLN A 78 -11.46 -3.69 -17.55
C GLN A 78 -12.52 -2.61 -17.29
N LEU A 79 -13.73 -3.00 -16.90
CA LEU A 79 -14.82 -2.06 -16.60
C LEU A 79 -14.49 -1.11 -15.45
N SER A 80 -13.73 -1.58 -14.44
CA SER A 80 -13.28 -0.72 -13.35
C SER A 80 -12.23 0.26 -13.82
N GLY A 81 -11.34 -0.14 -14.73
CA GLY A 81 -10.35 0.73 -15.35
C GLY A 81 -11.00 1.87 -16.16
N GLU A 82 -12.03 1.56 -16.93
CA GLU A 82 -12.80 2.55 -17.70
C GLU A 82 -13.47 3.57 -16.79
N ARG A 83 -14.16 3.13 -15.73
CA ARG A 83 -14.79 4.02 -14.74
C ARG A 83 -13.79 4.90 -13.99
N ARG A 84 -12.61 4.35 -13.69
CA ARG A 84 -11.53 5.13 -13.05
C ARG A 84 -11.01 6.23 -13.98
N LEU A 85 -10.86 5.93 -15.26
CA LEU A 85 -10.44 6.91 -16.26
C LEU A 85 -11.51 8.00 -16.47
N GLU A 86 -12.78 7.60 -16.53
CA GLU A 86 -13.91 8.54 -16.63
C GLU A 86 -13.95 9.49 -15.43
N PHE A 87 -13.86 8.95 -14.19
CA PHE A 87 -13.78 9.75 -12.99
C PHE A 87 -12.59 10.73 -13.00
N ALA A 88 -11.39 10.24 -13.35
CA ALA A 88 -10.21 11.09 -13.42
C ALA A 88 -10.38 12.24 -14.43
N ASN A 89 -10.91 11.95 -15.61
CA ASN A 89 -11.19 12.98 -16.62
C ASN A 89 -12.25 13.99 -16.16
N GLN A 90 -13.32 13.52 -15.50
CA GLN A 90 -14.34 14.39 -14.91
C GLN A 90 -13.73 15.34 -13.87
N MET A 91 -12.94 14.79 -12.92
CA MET A 91 -12.30 15.59 -11.88
C MET A 91 -11.32 16.63 -12.45
N LEU A 92 -10.53 16.25 -13.46
CA LEU A 92 -9.63 17.18 -14.15
C LEU A 92 -10.40 18.30 -14.85
N THR A 93 -11.45 17.97 -15.59
CA THR A 93 -12.29 18.97 -16.25
C THR A 93 -12.92 19.95 -15.25
N MET A 94 -13.44 19.44 -14.14
CA MET A 94 -14.00 20.28 -13.07
C MET A 94 -12.94 21.20 -12.45
N ALA A 95 -11.71 20.70 -12.26
CA ALA A 95 -10.61 21.51 -11.73
C ALA A 95 -10.17 22.61 -12.73
N GLU A 96 -10.07 22.28 -14.01
CA GLU A 96 -9.74 23.24 -15.06
C GLU A 96 -10.78 24.37 -15.19
N ASN A 97 -12.05 24.02 -14.96
CA ASN A 97 -13.17 24.99 -14.95
C ASN A 97 -13.31 25.77 -13.64
N ASN A 98 -12.53 25.44 -12.61
CA ASN A 98 -12.69 25.94 -11.24
C ASN A 98 -14.04 25.55 -10.57
N ASP A 99 -14.66 24.45 -11.00
CA ASP A 99 -15.89 23.93 -10.42
C ASP A 99 -15.62 23.12 -9.14
N ILE A 100 -14.38 22.65 -8.93
CA ILE A 100 -13.95 21.91 -7.74
C ILE A 100 -12.57 22.35 -7.29
N ASP A 101 -12.41 22.48 -5.98
CA ASP A 101 -11.11 22.60 -5.29
C ASP A 101 -10.81 21.29 -4.58
N PHE A 102 -9.77 20.58 -5.01
CA PHE A 102 -9.37 19.31 -4.39
C PHE A 102 -9.02 19.45 -2.91
N GLY A 103 -8.57 20.63 -2.48
CA GLY A 103 -8.32 20.91 -1.07
C GLY A 103 -9.58 20.92 -0.22
N LYS A 104 -10.73 21.13 -0.86
CA LYS A 104 -12.06 21.16 -0.23
C LYS A 104 -12.86 19.86 -0.41
N ILE A 105 -12.18 18.76 -0.68
CA ILE A 105 -12.77 17.43 -0.61
C ILE A 105 -12.47 16.87 0.79
N LEU A 106 -13.51 16.55 1.54
CA LEU A 106 -13.40 15.79 2.77
C LEU A 106 -13.46 14.30 2.43
N PHE A 107 -12.29 13.70 2.31
CA PHE A 107 -12.14 12.25 2.10
C PHE A 107 -12.42 11.52 3.41
N SER A 108 -13.17 10.45 3.35
CA SER A 108 -13.46 9.63 4.54
C SER A 108 -13.15 8.16 4.30
N ASP A 109 -12.74 7.47 5.37
CA ASP A 109 -12.47 6.03 5.33
C ASP A 109 -12.41 5.42 6.74
N GLU A 110 -12.38 4.07 6.79
CA GLU A 110 -12.21 3.27 7.99
C GLU A 110 -10.94 2.43 7.96
N ALA A 111 -10.10 2.60 8.97
CA ALA A 111 -8.95 1.74 9.21
C ALA A 111 -9.25 0.68 10.29
N HIS A 112 -8.78 -0.56 10.08
CA HIS A 112 -8.94 -1.66 11.03
C HIS A 112 -7.62 -1.97 11.75
N PHE A 113 -7.57 -1.73 13.06
CA PHE A 113 -6.42 -2.02 13.91
C PHE A 113 -6.62 -3.32 14.68
N GLN A 114 -5.73 -4.29 14.49
CA GLN A 114 -5.76 -5.55 15.24
C GLN A 114 -5.17 -5.33 16.63
N MET A 115 -5.95 -5.58 17.69
CA MET A 115 -5.52 -5.36 19.08
C MET A 115 -4.44 -6.33 19.56
N GLU A 116 -4.38 -7.52 18.96
CA GLU A 116 -3.43 -8.57 19.36
C GLU A 116 -2.07 -8.46 18.63
N GLY A 117 -1.91 -7.43 17.82
CA GLY A 117 -0.73 -7.20 17.02
C GLY A 117 -0.61 -8.15 15.81
N TYR A 118 0.26 -7.79 14.88
CA TYR A 118 0.59 -8.59 13.71
C TYR A 118 2.05 -9.03 13.77
N VAL A 119 2.28 -10.34 13.82
CA VAL A 119 3.65 -10.86 13.75
C VAL A 119 4.07 -10.97 12.29
N ASN A 120 5.00 -10.13 11.87
CA ASN A 120 5.60 -10.23 10.55
C ASN A 120 6.49 -11.47 10.46
N LYS A 121 5.96 -12.54 9.86
CA LYS A 121 6.66 -13.82 9.70
C LYS A 121 7.98 -13.71 8.93
N GLN A 122 8.14 -12.71 8.09
CA GLN A 122 9.39 -12.50 7.32
C GLN A 122 10.57 -12.09 8.21
N ASN A 123 10.28 -11.35 9.28
CA ASN A 123 11.28 -10.87 10.23
C ASN A 123 11.38 -11.73 11.49
N CYS A 124 10.46 -12.67 11.68
CA CYS A 124 10.48 -13.60 12.82
C CYS A 124 11.30 -14.84 12.46
N ARG A 125 12.44 -15.04 13.14
CA ARG A 125 13.32 -16.19 12.98
C ARG A 125 13.57 -16.82 14.33
N ILE A 126 13.54 -18.15 14.37
CA ILE A 126 13.86 -18.92 15.58
C ILE A 126 15.10 -19.75 15.24
N TRP A 127 16.15 -19.56 16.04
CA TRP A 127 17.38 -20.29 15.92
C TRP A 127 17.31 -21.56 16.78
N GLY A 128 17.65 -22.70 16.20
CA GLY A 128 17.68 -23.99 16.91
C GLY A 128 18.57 -24.99 16.17
N SER A 129 19.07 -26.00 16.87
CA SER A 129 19.80 -27.13 16.28
C SER A 129 18.89 -27.99 15.41
N GLU A 130 17.60 -28.05 15.77
CA GLU A 130 16.55 -28.76 15.02
C GLU A 130 15.37 -27.82 14.77
N ASN A 131 14.47 -28.22 13.85
CA ASN A 131 13.26 -27.44 13.61
C ASN A 131 12.34 -27.50 14.84
N PRO A 132 12.13 -26.39 15.56
CA PRO A 132 11.34 -26.40 16.79
C PRO A 132 9.83 -26.52 16.53
N HIS A 133 9.39 -26.64 15.28
CA HIS A 133 7.98 -26.67 14.87
C HIS A 133 7.13 -25.58 15.55
N TYR A 134 7.74 -24.41 15.79
CA TYR A 134 7.10 -23.32 16.50
C TYR A 134 5.90 -22.78 15.72
N SER A 135 4.76 -22.77 16.38
CA SER A 135 3.53 -22.19 15.82
C SER A 135 2.99 -21.09 16.74
N ILE A 136 2.50 -20.03 16.15
CA ILE A 136 1.79 -18.98 16.87
C ILE A 136 0.29 -19.27 16.71
N ILE A 137 -0.39 -19.45 17.82
CA ILE A 137 -1.84 -19.59 17.85
C ILE A 137 -2.43 -18.21 17.55
N LYS A 138 -3.18 -18.12 16.46
CA LYS A 138 -3.97 -16.94 16.14
C LYS A 138 -5.42 -17.21 16.44
N PRO A 139 -6.12 -16.32 17.16
CA PRO A 139 -7.56 -16.47 17.34
C PRO A 139 -8.26 -16.43 15.98
N LEU A 140 -9.30 -17.22 15.83
CA LEU A 140 -10.09 -17.28 14.58
C LEU A 140 -10.74 -15.93 14.27
N HIS A 141 -11.13 -15.19 15.31
CA HIS A 141 -11.72 -13.85 15.23
C HIS A 141 -10.91 -12.91 16.14
N PRO A 142 -9.79 -12.31 15.63
CA PRO A 142 -9.00 -11.37 16.42
C PRO A 142 -9.83 -10.14 16.75
N LYS A 143 -9.70 -9.65 17.98
CA LYS A 143 -10.30 -8.36 18.36
C LYS A 143 -9.67 -7.25 17.54
N ARG A 144 -10.51 -6.41 16.96
CA ARG A 144 -10.08 -5.27 16.17
C ARG A 144 -10.82 -4.01 16.61
N LEU A 145 -10.16 -2.89 16.48
CA LEU A 145 -10.78 -1.57 16.54
C LEU A 145 -10.93 -1.07 15.11
N THR A 146 -12.06 -0.50 14.81
CA THR A 146 -12.28 0.24 13.58
C THR A 146 -12.21 1.73 13.90
N VAL A 147 -11.44 2.46 13.14
CA VAL A 147 -11.28 3.92 13.30
C VAL A 147 -11.77 4.57 12.03
N TRP A 148 -12.78 5.42 12.15
CA TRP A 148 -13.22 6.28 11.06
C TRP A 148 -12.54 7.64 11.16
N CYS A 149 -12.16 8.21 10.01
CA CYS A 149 -11.59 9.54 9.93
C CYS A 149 -12.01 10.23 8.64
N GLY A 150 -12.18 11.54 8.71
CA GLY A 150 -12.34 12.41 7.55
C GLY A 150 -11.14 13.36 7.43
N ILE A 151 -10.54 13.46 6.24
CA ILE A 151 -9.32 14.25 5.98
C ILE A 151 -9.54 15.18 4.78
N SER A 152 -9.18 16.45 4.94
CA SER A 152 -9.08 17.41 3.84
C SER A 152 -7.76 18.19 3.96
N SER A 153 -7.48 19.11 3.05
CA SER A 153 -6.30 19.97 3.17
C SER A 153 -6.36 20.93 4.37
N GLU A 154 -7.57 21.19 4.89
CA GLU A 154 -7.78 22.19 5.93
C GLU A 154 -8.05 21.59 7.31
N MET A 155 -8.51 20.33 7.39
CA MET A 155 -8.94 19.73 8.64
C MET A 155 -8.91 18.22 8.66
N ILE A 156 -8.92 17.70 9.88
CA ILE A 156 -9.13 16.27 10.17
C ILE A 156 -10.36 16.19 11.10
N ILE A 157 -11.36 15.37 10.73
CA ILE A 157 -12.52 15.07 11.56
C ILE A 157 -12.36 13.66 12.11
N GLY A 158 -12.50 13.47 13.40
CA GLY A 158 -12.23 12.22 14.10
C GLY A 158 -10.91 12.29 14.88
N PRO A 159 -10.29 11.14 15.26
CA PRO A 159 -10.71 9.76 14.97
C PRO A 159 -11.97 9.35 15.78
N VAL A 160 -12.88 8.64 15.12
CA VAL A 160 -14.04 8.02 15.77
C VAL A 160 -13.77 6.52 15.88
N ILE A 161 -13.76 5.99 17.11
CA ILE A 161 -13.30 4.62 17.39
C ILE A 161 -14.49 3.72 17.68
N PHE A 162 -14.53 2.56 17.04
CA PHE A 162 -15.56 1.53 17.19
C PHE A 162 -14.95 0.18 17.54
N SER A 163 -15.59 -0.52 18.47
CA SER A 163 -15.27 -1.91 18.79
C SER A 163 -16.03 -2.93 17.93
N GLU A 164 -17.02 -2.46 17.17
CA GLU A 164 -17.90 -3.28 16.34
C GLU A 164 -17.73 -2.96 14.85
N ASN A 165 -18.33 -3.83 14.01
CA ASN A 165 -18.40 -3.56 12.58
C ASN A 165 -19.31 -2.38 12.31
N ILE A 166 -18.88 -1.46 11.46
CA ILE A 166 -19.70 -0.32 11.05
C ILE A 166 -20.86 -0.82 10.18
N LYS A 167 -22.07 -0.60 10.67
CA LYS A 167 -23.33 -0.78 9.94
C LYS A 167 -23.80 0.57 9.42
N SER A 168 -24.74 0.60 8.49
CA SER A 168 -25.31 1.85 7.94
C SER A 168 -25.84 2.80 9.02
N THR A 169 -26.48 2.28 10.06
CA THR A 169 -26.97 3.08 11.20
C THR A 169 -25.85 3.74 11.98
N VAL A 170 -24.74 3.01 12.21
CA VAL A 170 -23.54 3.55 12.90
C VAL A 170 -22.87 4.60 12.03
N TYR A 171 -22.75 4.33 10.73
CA TYR A 171 -22.18 5.29 9.79
C TYR A 171 -23.03 6.57 9.70
N LEU A 172 -24.33 6.43 9.61
CA LEU A 172 -25.25 7.58 9.62
C LEU A 172 -25.10 8.42 10.90
N ASN A 173 -24.95 7.78 12.06
CA ASN A 173 -24.70 8.49 13.31
C ASN A 173 -23.38 9.28 13.29
N ILE A 174 -22.32 8.75 12.65
CA ILE A 174 -21.06 9.52 12.47
C ILE A 174 -21.33 10.80 11.68
N LEU A 175 -22.07 10.68 10.59
CA LEU A 175 -22.42 11.84 9.77
C LEU A 175 -23.23 12.86 10.55
N GLN A 176 -24.24 12.39 11.32
CA GLN A 176 -25.17 13.23 12.09
C GLN A 176 -24.54 13.89 13.31
N GLU A 177 -23.65 13.21 14.01
CA GLU A 177 -23.14 13.68 15.30
C GLU A 177 -21.74 14.30 15.19
N GLN A 178 -20.95 13.90 14.19
CA GLN A 178 -19.55 14.32 14.08
C GLN A 178 -19.32 15.20 12.85
N VAL A 179 -19.67 14.74 11.64
CA VAL A 179 -19.27 15.40 10.40
C VAL A 179 -20.06 16.67 10.15
N VAL A 180 -21.36 16.54 10.01
CA VAL A 180 -22.24 17.65 9.61
C VAL A 180 -22.26 18.76 10.67
N PRO A 181 -22.43 18.47 11.97
CA PRO A 181 -22.38 19.52 13.00
C PRO A 181 -21.02 20.24 13.07
N TYR A 182 -19.92 19.49 12.87
CA TYR A 182 -18.60 20.10 12.86
C TYR A 182 -18.42 21.10 11.71
N LEU A 183 -18.84 20.72 10.48
CA LEU A 183 -18.77 21.60 9.32
C LEU A 183 -19.72 22.80 9.44
N TYR A 184 -20.90 22.62 10.01
CA TYR A 184 -21.82 23.73 10.32
C TYR A 184 -21.22 24.68 11.35
N GLY A 185 -20.60 24.15 12.41
CA GLY A 185 -19.93 24.95 13.44
C GLY A 185 -18.80 25.82 12.90
N LEU A 186 -18.16 25.38 11.82
CA LEU A 186 -17.13 26.16 11.10
C LEU A 186 -17.73 27.08 10.02
N GLY A 187 -19.01 26.99 9.69
CA GLY A 187 -19.63 27.70 8.58
C GLY A 187 -19.15 27.24 7.20
N LYS A 188 -18.66 25.99 7.11
CA LYS A 188 -17.97 25.48 5.91
C LYS A 188 -18.74 24.41 5.14
N ILE A 189 -19.93 24.01 5.58
CA ILE A 189 -20.70 22.92 4.96
C ILE A 189 -20.95 23.13 3.46
N SER A 190 -21.14 24.37 3.03
CA SER A 190 -21.36 24.73 1.62
C SER A 190 -20.10 24.70 0.75
N ASP A 191 -18.92 24.69 1.37
CA ASP A 191 -17.66 24.81 0.66
C ASP A 191 -17.06 23.44 0.31
N PHE A 192 -17.42 22.39 1.06
CA PHE A 192 -16.81 21.08 0.96
C PHE A 192 -17.62 20.11 0.10
N TYR A 193 -16.90 19.27 -0.63
CA TYR A 193 -17.39 18.00 -1.15
C TYR A 193 -17.18 16.93 -0.08
N PHE A 194 -18.15 16.04 0.10
CA PHE A 194 -18.00 14.87 0.94
C PHE A 194 -17.75 13.64 0.10
N MET A 195 -16.63 12.94 0.37
CA MET A 195 -16.24 11.72 -0.32
C MET A 195 -16.36 10.51 0.61
N GLN A 196 -17.02 9.46 0.12
CA GLN A 196 -17.09 8.14 0.72
C GLN A 196 -16.83 7.06 -0.33
N ASP A 197 -16.25 5.95 0.11
CA ASP A 197 -16.00 4.79 -0.75
C ASP A 197 -17.27 4.00 -1.07
N GLY A 198 -17.10 2.86 -1.79
CA GLY A 198 -18.21 1.98 -2.18
C GLY A 198 -18.60 0.93 -1.14
N ALA A 199 -18.26 1.06 0.13
CA ALA A 199 -18.63 0.10 1.17
C ALA A 199 -20.16 0.01 1.33
N ARG A 200 -20.65 -1.20 1.64
CA ARG A 200 -22.10 -1.42 1.76
C ARG A 200 -22.81 -0.52 2.76
N PRO A 201 -22.24 -0.23 3.95
CA PRO A 201 -22.85 0.70 4.90
C PRO A 201 -23.08 2.11 4.37
N HIS A 202 -22.25 2.57 3.44
CA HIS A 202 -22.31 3.90 2.86
C HIS A 202 -23.38 4.06 1.77
N ARG A 203 -23.88 2.94 1.24
CA ARG A 203 -24.73 2.91 0.04
C ARG A 203 -26.19 2.60 0.34
N THR A 204 -26.71 3.11 1.43
CA THR A 204 -28.14 3.01 1.76
C THR A 204 -28.87 4.30 1.39
N CYS A 205 -30.19 4.22 1.16
CA CYS A 205 -31.00 5.39 0.85
C CYS A 205 -30.86 6.43 1.96
N GLU A 206 -30.96 6.01 3.23
CA GLU A 206 -30.94 6.90 4.39
C GLU A 206 -29.63 7.70 4.48
N VAL A 207 -28.50 7.08 4.12
CA VAL A 207 -27.19 7.76 4.10
C VAL A 207 -27.15 8.79 2.98
N PHE A 208 -27.57 8.41 1.77
CA PHE A 208 -27.58 9.36 0.65
C PHE A 208 -28.61 10.47 0.79
N ASP A 209 -29.78 10.18 1.34
CA ASP A 209 -30.79 11.21 1.63
C ASP A 209 -30.24 12.24 2.60
N TYR A 210 -29.61 11.79 3.68
CA TYR A 210 -28.97 12.66 4.66
C TYR A 210 -27.82 13.49 4.05
N LEU A 211 -26.94 12.87 3.29
CA LEU A 211 -25.85 13.58 2.60
C LEU A 211 -26.41 14.60 1.60
N SER A 212 -27.46 14.25 0.85
CA SER A 212 -28.07 15.13 -0.13
C SER A 212 -28.71 16.37 0.52
N GLU A 213 -29.31 16.23 1.70
CA GLU A 213 -29.87 17.34 2.47
C GLU A 213 -28.82 18.40 2.83
N HIS A 214 -27.57 17.95 3.14
CA HIS A 214 -26.55 18.86 3.67
C HIS A 214 -25.50 19.28 2.63
N PHE A 215 -25.15 18.39 1.69
CA PHE A 215 -24.11 18.63 0.69
C PHE A 215 -24.67 18.90 -0.72
N ASP A 216 -26.01 18.70 -0.92
CA ASP A 216 -26.64 18.79 -2.23
C ASP A 216 -25.92 17.89 -3.26
N GLY A 217 -25.47 18.43 -4.40
CA GLY A 217 -24.71 17.68 -5.40
C GLY A 217 -23.22 17.50 -5.10
N ARG A 218 -22.71 18.03 -3.99
CA ARG A 218 -21.29 17.92 -3.60
C ARG A 218 -20.98 16.62 -2.85
N ILE A 219 -21.42 15.49 -3.43
CA ILE A 219 -21.19 14.14 -2.91
C ILE A 219 -20.37 13.37 -3.93
N ILE A 220 -19.27 12.77 -3.48
CA ILE A 220 -18.45 11.83 -4.26
C ILE A 220 -18.63 10.46 -3.62
N GLY A 221 -19.34 9.56 -4.30
CA GLY A 221 -19.65 8.24 -3.74
C GLY A 221 -20.10 7.25 -4.81
N LEU A 222 -19.88 5.96 -4.59
CA LEU A 222 -20.33 4.94 -5.52
C LEU A 222 -21.87 4.94 -5.58
N ASP A 223 -22.40 5.04 -6.79
CA ASP A 223 -23.83 5.16 -7.11
C ASP A 223 -24.49 6.48 -6.60
N SER A 224 -23.72 7.53 -6.25
CA SER A 224 -24.28 8.80 -5.74
C SER A 224 -25.35 9.38 -6.68
N GLU A 225 -25.09 9.44 -7.98
CA GLU A 225 -26.03 9.95 -8.99
C GLU A 225 -27.34 9.15 -9.02
N LYS A 226 -27.26 7.82 -8.86
CA LYS A 226 -28.43 6.94 -8.82
C LYS A 226 -29.36 7.23 -7.63
N PHE A 227 -28.78 7.52 -6.46
CA PHE A 227 -29.54 7.73 -5.23
C PHE A 227 -30.03 9.17 -5.07
N THR A 228 -29.22 10.15 -5.50
CA THR A 228 -29.50 11.58 -5.25
C THR A 228 -29.90 12.33 -6.52
N GLY A 229 -29.77 11.73 -7.71
CA GLY A 229 -29.93 12.42 -8.99
C GLY A 229 -28.78 13.38 -9.31
N LYS A 230 -27.79 13.50 -8.45
CA LYS A 230 -26.66 14.43 -8.51
C LYS A 230 -25.39 13.76 -7.96
N GLY A 231 -24.32 14.53 -7.93
CA GLY A 231 -23.03 14.08 -7.35
C GLY A 231 -22.10 13.43 -8.37
N ILE A 232 -20.98 12.96 -7.88
CA ILE A 232 -19.90 12.36 -8.67
C ILE A 232 -19.78 10.89 -8.29
N CYS A 233 -19.80 10.00 -9.29
CA CYS A 233 -19.72 8.57 -9.03
C CYS A 233 -18.28 8.17 -8.69
N TRP A 234 -18.05 7.68 -7.46
CA TRP A 234 -16.75 7.12 -7.04
C TRP A 234 -16.48 5.81 -7.79
N PRO A 235 -15.29 5.65 -8.40
CA PRO A 235 -14.97 4.42 -9.10
C PRO A 235 -14.64 3.28 -8.11
N PRO A 236 -15.09 2.04 -8.37
CA PRO A 236 -14.76 0.90 -7.52
C PRO A 236 -13.27 0.54 -7.61
N PHE A 237 -12.74 -0.12 -6.58
CA PHE A 237 -11.34 -0.56 -6.50
C PHE A 237 -10.32 0.58 -6.67
N SER A 238 -10.51 1.68 -5.95
CA SER A 238 -9.71 2.90 -6.07
C SER A 238 -9.12 3.41 -4.75
N PRO A 239 -8.48 2.54 -3.95
CA PRO A 239 -7.83 2.99 -2.71
C PRO A 239 -6.70 3.99 -2.97
N ASP A 240 -6.08 3.92 -4.14
CA ASP A 240 -5.03 4.85 -4.57
C ASP A 240 -5.52 6.28 -4.83
N LEU A 241 -6.83 6.50 -4.92
CA LEU A 241 -7.44 7.83 -5.07
C LEU A 241 -7.95 8.40 -3.73
N ASN A 242 -7.92 7.62 -2.65
CA ASN A 242 -8.33 8.05 -1.33
C ASN A 242 -7.12 8.30 -0.43
N PRO A 243 -6.82 9.56 -0.04
CA PRO A 243 -5.71 9.86 0.87
C PRO A 243 -5.80 9.12 2.21
N CYS A 244 -6.99 8.81 2.70
CA CYS A 244 -7.17 8.08 3.95
C CYS A 244 -6.51 6.69 3.92
N ASP A 245 -6.52 5.98 2.79
CA ASP A 245 -5.84 4.68 2.62
C ASP A 245 -4.32 4.73 2.83
N TYR A 246 -3.72 5.93 2.78
CA TYR A 246 -2.29 6.14 2.97
C TYR A 246 -1.94 6.69 4.35
N PHE A 247 -2.86 7.42 4.99
CA PHE A 247 -2.59 8.19 6.21
C PHE A 247 -3.28 7.63 7.47
N LEU A 248 -4.23 6.70 7.34
CA LEU A 248 -4.90 6.03 8.46
C LEU A 248 -4.20 4.76 8.96
#